data_81beec5d14b586a7bfade23702af4595
#
_entry.id   81beec5d14b586a7bfade23702af4595
#
_cell.length_a   1.000
_cell.length_b   1.000
_cell.length_c   1.000
_cell.angle_alpha   90.00
_cell.angle_beta   90.00
_cell.angle_gamma   90.00
#
_symmetry.space_group_name_H-M   'P 1'
#
loop_
_entity.id
_entity.type
_entity.pdbx_description
1 polymer ?
#
loop_
_entity_poly.entity_id
_entity_poly.type
_entity_poly.pdbx_seq_one_letter_code
_entity_poly.pdbx_strand_id
1 'polypeptide(L)'
;MFEYENDTSGWEEWQFEYRFGAFYIFPPTGVIEPVDALRRTYDPKSDSICRAHISLSECLPAPLLDEQVQEIRTALSAVQPFTIQYGPLRSFPPYPGVCYSITPEDELRRLRSVLHSTSAFADVPLKHEHIAPHMTIAELISVERTNELLQELSGKVPEGTFRCGSIEYAVPNERFYFERVITIPLNG
;
A
#
# COMPACT_ATOMS: atom_id res chain seq x y z
N MET A 1 -1.62 -17.36 14.82
CA MET A 1 -0.60 -16.36 15.29
C MET A 1 0.39 -16.16 14.17
N PHE A 2 0.64 -14.92 13.76
CA PHE A 2 1.58 -14.59 12.68
C PHE A 2 3.02 -14.62 13.21
N GLU A 3 3.94 -14.99 12.34
CA GLU A 3 5.37 -14.88 12.63
C GLU A 3 5.85 -13.48 12.22
N TYR A 4 6.60 -12.84 13.11
CA TYR A 4 7.21 -11.54 12.86
C TYR A 4 8.72 -11.69 12.97
N GLU A 5 9.43 -10.92 12.14
CA GLU A 5 10.89 -10.99 12.14
C GLU A 5 11.47 -10.59 13.51
N ASN A 6 12.33 -11.43 14.04
CA ASN A 6 13.02 -11.23 15.30
C ASN A 6 14.46 -10.72 15.10
N ASP A 7 15.10 -11.11 14.00
CA ASP A 7 16.43 -10.60 13.64
C ASP A 7 16.31 -9.34 12.79
N THR A 8 16.25 -8.21 13.44
CA THR A 8 16.19 -6.89 12.82
C THR A 8 17.53 -6.18 12.81
N SER A 9 18.64 -6.90 12.99
CA SER A 9 19.98 -6.32 13.10
C SER A 9 20.45 -5.60 11.82
N GLY A 10 19.88 -5.96 10.67
CA GLY A 10 20.14 -5.32 9.38
C GLY A 10 19.21 -4.14 9.05
N TRP A 11 18.28 -3.80 9.94
CA TRP A 11 17.27 -2.77 9.67
C TRP A 11 17.77 -1.37 10.04
N GLU A 12 17.36 -0.38 9.21
CA GLU A 12 17.51 1.04 9.51
C GLU A 12 16.47 1.48 10.56
N GLU A 13 16.73 2.57 11.31
CA GLU A 13 15.88 3.05 12.42
C GLU A 13 14.41 3.25 12.00
N TRP A 14 14.16 3.85 10.84
CA TRP A 14 12.80 4.10 10.32
C TRP A 14 12.03 2.81 9.99
N GLN A 15 12.71 1.69 9.74
CA GLN A 15 12.11 0.41 9.37
C GLN A 15 11.39 -0.25 10.55
N PHE A 16 11.78 0.08 11.78
CA PHE A 16 11.15 -0.49 12.98
C PHE A 16 9.70 -0.09 13.15
N GLU A 17 9.27 1.07 12.61
CA GLU A 17 7.85 1.47 12.60
C GLU A 17 6.98 0.47 11.83
N TYR A 18 7.56 -0.24 10.86
CA TYR A 18 6.87 -1.21 10.00
C TYR A 18 6.92 -2.65 10.50
N ARG A 19 7.54 -2.92 11.64
CA ARG A 19 7.83 -4.28 12.11
C ARG A 19 6.61 -5.18 12.15
N PHE A 20 5.46 -4.66 12.53
CA PHE A 20 4.22 -5.44 12.62
C PHE A 20 3.32 -5.24 11.39
N GLY A 21 3.88 -4.71 10.31
CA GLY A 21 3.22 -4.63 9.02
C GLY A 21 2.07 -3.62 8.94
N ALA A 22 1.38 -3.69 7.81
CA ALA A 22 0.23 -2.84 7.51
C ALA A 22 -0.71 -3.54 6.51
N PHE A 23 -1.85 -2.91 6.22
CA PHE A 23 -2.80 -3.39 5.22
C PHE A 23 -2.66 -2.64 3.91
N TYR A 24 -2.74 -3.39 2.82
CA TYR A 24 -2.53 -2.92 1.46
C TYR A 24 -3.59 -3.48 0.52
N ILE A 25 -3.73 -2.85 -0.65
CA ILE A 25 -4.37 -3.43 -1.81
C ILE A 25 -3.26 -3.71 -2.83
N PHE A 26 -3.03 -4.98 -3.14
CA PHE A 26 -2.15 -5.38 -4.23
C PHE A 26 -2.99 -5.59 -5.50
N PRO A 27 -2.67 -4.89 -6.60
CA PRO A 27 -3.34 -5.11 -7.87
C PRO A 27 -3.17 -6.55 -8.38
N PRO A 28 -4.04 -7.02 -9.26
CA PRO A 28 -3.88 -8.33 -9.89
C PRO A 28 -2.61 -8.37 -10.78
N THR A 29 -2.14 -9.58 -11.08
CA THR A 29 -0.88 -9.84 -11.81
C THR A 29 -0.73 -8.99 -13.07
N GLY A 30 -1.80 -8.86 -13.88
CA GLY A 30 -1.76 -8.08 -15.12
C GLY A 30 -1.56 -6.56 -14.93
N VAL A 31 -1.76 -6.04 -13.71
CA VAL A 31 -1.52 -4.65 -13.36
C VAL A 31 -0.20 -4.50 -12.59
N ILE A 32 0.02 -5.36 -11.61
CA ILE A 32 1.18 -5.23 -10.70
C ILE A 32 2.50 -5.47 -11.42
N GLU A 33 2.59 -6.45 -12.33
CA GLU A 33 3.85 -6.76 -13.03
C GLU A 33 4.38 -5.62 -13.92
N PRO A 34 3.56 -4.96 -14.77
CA PRO A 34 4.01 -3.79 -15.50
C PRO A 34 4.47 -2.65 -14.59
N VAL A 35 3.78 -2.41 -13.46
CA VAL A 35 4.17 -1.36 -12.50
C VAL A 35 5.46 -1.71 -11.77
N ASP A 36 5.62 -2.95 -11.33
CA ASP A 36 6.89 -3.42 -10.75
C ASP A 36 8.06 -3.31 -11.74
N ALA A 37 7.82 -3.53 -13.04
CA ALA A 37 8.85 -3.34 -14.06
C ALA A 37 9.30 -1.86 -14.15
N LEU A 38 8.37 -0.91 -14.03
CA LEU A 38 8.70 0.51 -13.94
C LEU A 38 9.47 0.81 -12.65
N ARG A 39 9.03 0.27 -11.51
CA ARG A 39 9.70 0.45 -10.20
C ARG A 39 11.14 -0.07 -10.24
N ARG A 40 11.37 -1.27 -10.76
CA ARG A 40 12.74 -1.80 -10.96
C ARG A 40 13.63 -0.89 -11.79
N THR A 41 13.06 -0.20 -12.76
CA THR A 41 13.81 0.69 -13.66
C THR A 41 14.10 2.04 -13.01
N TYR A 42 13.12 2.63 -12.33
CA TYR A 42 13.17 4.03 -11.88
C TYR A 42 13.36 4.20 -10.39
N ASP A 43 13.04 3.17 -9.58
CA ASP A 43 13.20 3.14 -8.12
C ASP A 43 13.43 1.71 -7.63
N PRO A 44 14.58 1.11 -7.93
CA PRO A 44 14.89 -0.26 -7.50
C PRO A 44 14.95 -0.42 -5.99
N LYS A 45 15.17 0.67 -5.23
CA LYS A 45 15.15 0.62 -3.76
C LYS A 45 13.73 0.31 -3.27
N SER A 46 12.73 1.06 -3.69
CA SER A 46 11.33 0.81 -3.28
C SER A 46 10.80 -0.53 -3.81
N ASP A 47 11.23 -0.97 -5.02
CA ASP A 47 10.88 -2.30 -5.54
C ASP A 47 11.45 -3.43 -4.67
N SER A 48 12.65 -3.24 -4.09
CA SER A 48 13.28 -4.22 -3.18
C SER A 48 12.62 -4.30 -1.80
N ILE A 49 11.72 -3.38 -1.47
CA ILE A 49 11.00 -3.34 -0.18
C ILE A 49 9.61 -3.98 -0.31
N CYS A 50 8.86 -3.64 -1.35
CA CYS A 50 7.50 -4.12 -1.52
C CYS A 50 7.11 -4.04 -2.99
N ARG A 51 6.27 -4.95 -3.45
CA ARG A 51 5.63 -4.86 -4.77
C ARG A 51 4.75 -3.61 -4.88
N ALA A 52 4.41 -3.23 -6.09
CA ALA A 52 3.46 -2.14 -6.33
C ALA A 52 2.14 -2.38 -5.57
N HIS A 53 1.69 -1.38 -4.82
CA HIS A 53 0.53 -1.49 -3.94
C HIS A 53 -0.14 -0.13 -3.73
N ILE A 54 -1.32 -0.16 -3.13
CA ILE A 54 -2.00 0.99 -2.57
C ILE A 54 -2.00 0.81 -1.06
N SER A 55 -1.36 1.72 -0.32
CA SER A 55 -1.37 1.69 1.15
C SER A 55 -2.75 2.02 1.68
N LEU A 56 -3.26 1.18 2.57
CA LEU A 56 -4.61 1.31 3.11
C LEU A 56 -4.64 1.68 4.59
N SER A 57 -3.65 1.25 5.38
CA SER A 57 -3.59 1.57 6.80
C SER A 57 -2.29 2.25 7.20
N GLU A 58 -2.28 2.81 8.40
CA GLU A 58 -1.06 3.04 9.14
C GLU A 58 -0.42 1.71 9.53
N CYS A 59 0.84 1.74 9.96
CA CYS A 59 1.53 0.56 10.49
C CYS A 59 0.92 0.13 11.82
N LEU A 60 0.88 -1.17 12.08
CA LEU A 60 0.45 -1.67 13.37
C LEU A 60 1.54 -1.43 14.44
N PRO A 61 1.15 -0.99 15.64
CA PRO A 61 2.10 -0.73 16.73
C PRO A 61 2.52 -2.00 17.47
N ALA A 62 1.79 -3.10 17.28
CA ALA A 62 1.97 -4.38 17.96
C ALA A 62 1.56 -5.55 17.04
N PRO A 63 1.94 -6.79 17.38
CA PRO A 63 1.51 -7.98 16.67
C PRO A 63 -0.01 -8.06 16.52
N LEU A 64 -0.48 -8.36 15.31
CA LEU A 64 -1.90 -8.56 15.04
C LEU A 64 -2.38 -9.86 15.66
N LEU A 65 -3.43 -9.79 16.49
CA LEU A 65 -4.00 -10.93 17.18
C LEU A 65 -5.08 -11.62 16.34
N ASP A 66 -5.31 -12.91 16.58
CA ASP A 66 -6.33 -13.68 15.85
C ASP A 66 -7.74 -13.11 16.03
N GLU A 67 -8.09 -12.64 17.24
CA GLU A 67 -9.36 -11.94 17.51
C GLU A 67 -9.50 -10.63 16.73
N GLN A 68 -8.42 -9.87 16.58
CA GLN A 68 -8.41 -8.62 15.77
C GLN A 68 -8.59 -8.94 14.29
N VAL A 69 -8.01 -10.04 13.80
CA VAL A 69 -8.25 -10.50 12.42
C VAL A 69 -9.72 -10.82 12.21
N GLN A 70 -10.38 -11.51 13.17
CA GLN A 70 -11.81 -11.81 13.05
C GLN A 70 -12.68 -10.55 13.14
N GLU A 71 -12.32 -9.59 13.97
CA GLU A 71 -12.97 -8.28 14.01
C GLU A 71 -12.87 -7.55 12.66
N ILE A 72 -11.65 -7.48 12.08
CA ILE A 72 -11.41 -6.87 10.77
C ILE A 72 -12.23 -7.60 9.68
N ARG A 73 -12.23 -8.94 9.67
CA ARG A 73 -13.06 -9.73 8.72
C ARG A 73 -14.54 -9.39 8.85
N THR A 74 -15.03 -9.27 10.08
CA THR A 74 -16.44 -8.92 10.36
C THR A 74 -16.74 -7.50 9.88
N ALA A 75 -15.89 -6.54 10.20
CA ALA A 75 -16.07 -5.15 9.76
C ALA A 75 -16.08 -5.01 8.22
N LEU A 76 -15.17 -5.73 7.55
CA LEU A 76 -15.04 -5.69 6.09
C LEU A 76 -16.10 -6.52 5.36
N SER A 77 -16.79 -7.42 6.03
CA SER A 77 -17.85 -8.24 5.41
C SER A 77 -19.02 -7.40 4.88
N ALA A 78 -19.21 -6.20 5.41
CA ALA A 78 -20.22 -5.24 4.94
C ALA A 78 -19.73 -4.32 3.82
N VAL A 79 -18.47 -4.42 3.41
CA VAL A 79 -17.89 -3.59 2.35
C VAL A 79 -18.01 -4.32 1.01
N GLN A 80 -18.71 -3.69 0.06
CA GLN A 80 -18.85 -4.25 -1.30
C GLN A 80 -17.52 -4.15 -2.06
N PRO A 81 -17.14 -5.20 -2.82
CA PRO A 81 -16.06 -5.07 -3.79
C PRO A 81 -16.35 -3.97 -4.81
N PHE A 82 -15.37 -3.15 -5.13
CA PHE A 82 -15.49 -2.02 -6.05
C PHE A 82 -14.41 -2.02 -7.12
N THR A 83 -14.59 -1.19 -8.15
CA THR A 83 -13.60 -1.04 -9.21
C THR A 83 -12.66 0.11 -8.86
N ILE A 84 -11.36 -0.15 -8.91
CA ILE A 84 -10.30 0.84 -8.80
C ILE A 84 -9.84 1.20 -10.21
N GLN A 85 -9.72 2.51 -10.48
CA GLN A 85 -9.02 3.04 -11.64
C GLN A 85 -7.63 3.53 -11.20
N TYR A 86 -6.60 3.19 -11.97
CA TYR A 86 -5.24 3.69 -11.79
C TYR A 86 -4.82 4.50 -13.03
N GLY A 87 -4.24 5.67 -12.77
CA GLY A 87 -3.94 6.67 -13.79
C GLY A 87 -4.82 7.92 -13.67
N PRO A 88 -4.40 9.04 -14.27
CA PRO A 88 -3.09 9.24 -14.90
C PRO A 88 -1.94 9.31 -13.88
N LEU A 89 -0.70 9.39 -14.43
CA LEU A 89 0.46 9.68 -13.59
C LEU A 89 0.39 11.09 -13.03
N ARG A 90 0.93 11.27 -11.83
CA ARG A 90 1.09 12.57 -11.18
C ARG A 90 2.34 12.62 -10.32
N SER A 91 2.74 13.82 -9.90
CA SER A 91 3.71 13.97 -8.83
C SER A 91 3.15 13.41 -7.53
N PHE A 92 4.03 12.95 -6.64
CA PHE A 92 3.68 12.36 -5.35
C PHE A 92 3.71 13.43 -4.22
N PRO A 93 2.65 14.23 -4.01
CA PRO A 93 2.64 15.24 -2.96
C PRO A 93 2.48 14.56 -1.58
N PRO A 94 3.11 15.10 -0.52
CA PRO A 94 3.94 16.31 -0.53
C PRO A 94 5.42 16.08 -0.93
N TYR A 95 5.79 14.85 -1.23
CA TYR A 95 7.17 14.46 -1.54
C TYR A 95 7.42 14.46 -3.05
N PRO A 96 8.66 14.76 -3.50
CA PRO A 96 9.03 14.55 -4.89
C PRO A 96 8.97 13.06 -5.25
N GLY A 97 8.37 12.75 -6.40
CA GLY A 97 8.20 11.39 -6.88
C GLY A 97 7.08 11.29 -7.91
N VAL A 98 6.90 10.11 -8.49
CA VAL A 98 5.88 9.80 -9.49
C VAL A 98 5.04 8.64 -9.05
N CYS A 99 3.73 8.82 -9.11
CA CYS A 99 2.76 7.77 -8.79
C CYS A 99 1.56 7.81 -9.73
N TYR A 100 0.83 6.73 -9.79
CA TYR A 100 -0.52 6.70 -10.33
C TYR A 100 -1.51 7.35 -9.38
N SER A 101 -2.38 8.22 -9.89
CA SER A 101 -3.62 8.60 -9.21
C SER A 101 -4.52 7.37 -9.09
N ILE A 102 -5.18 7.22 -7.95
CA ILE A 102 -6.08 6.09 -7.69
C ILE A 102 -7.46 6.64 -7.34
N THR A 103 -8.48 6.10 -8.00
CA THR A 103 -9.88 6.44 -7.75
C THR A 103 -10.73 5.16 -7.69
N PRO A 104 -11.90 5.17 -7.02
CA PRO A 104 -12.53 6.30 -6.33
C PRO A 104 -11.93 6.54 -4.95
N GLU A 105 -11.60 7.79 -4.64
CA GLU A 105 -10.98 8.13 -3.35
C GLU A 105 -11.93 7.89 -2.17
N ASP A 106 -13.22 8.18 -2.33
CA ASP A 106 -14.20 8.09 -1.25
C ASP A 106 -14.38 6.63 -0.77
N GLU A 107 -14.44 5.66 -1.67
CA GLU A 107 -14.51 4.25 -1.32
C GLU A 107 -13.23 3.77 -0.61
N LEU A 108 -12.07 4.23 -1.07
CA LEU A 108 -10.79 3.90 -0.42
C LEU A 108 -10.68 4.52 0.96
N ARG A 109 -11.10 5.77 1.13
CA ARG A 109 -11.16 6.44 2.43
C ARG A 109 -12.16 5.75 3.36
N ARG A 110 -13.34 5.35 2.85
CA ARG A 110 -14.32 4.58 3.60
C ARG A 110 -13.75 3.23 4.05
N LEU A 111 -13.10 2.49 3.15
CA LEU A 111 -12.47 1.21 3.44
C LEU A 111 -11.40 1.37 4.53
N ARG A 112 -10.55 2.39 4.41
CA ARG A 112 -9.57 2.76 5.43
C ARG A 112 -10.23 3.09 6.77
N SER A 113 -11.30 3.88 6.77
CA SER A 113 -12.04 4.25 7.99
C SER A 113 -12.64 3.03 8.68
N VAL A 114 -13.22 2.09 7.93
CA VAL A 114 -13.74 0.83 8.47
C VAL A 114 -12.62 0.01 9.12
N LEU A 115 -11.48 -0.11 8.46
CA LEU A 115 -10.31 -0.82 8.98
C LEU A 115 -9.80 -0.17 10.27
N HIS A 116 -9.64 1.15 10.29
CA HIS A 116 -9.14 1.90 11.44
C HIS A 116 -10.16 2.03 12.59
N SER A 117 -11.42 1.63 12.40
CA SER A 117 -12.40 1.55 13.49
C SER A 117 -12.28 0.28 14.33
N THR A 118 -11.43 -0.66 13.94
CA THR A 118 -11.20 -1.92 14.66
C THR A 118 -10.20 -1.78 15.80
N SER A 119 -10.23 -2.70 16.75
CA SER A 119 -9.35 -2.68 17.93
C SER A 119 -7.86 -2.75 17.60
N ALA A 120 -7.50 -3.27 16.42
CA ALA A 120 -6.11 -3.28 15.95
C ALA A 120 -5.52 -1.87 15.78
N PHE A 121 -6.36 -0.86 15.59
CA PHE A 121 -5.96 0.53 15.36
C PHE A 121 -6.47 1.51 16.43
N ALA A 122 -6.97 1.02 17.59
CA ALA A 122 -7.63 1.84 18.61
C ALA A 122 -6.79 3.06 19.07
N ASP A 123 -5.47 2.88 19.16
CA ASP A 123 -4.55 3.94 19.62
C ASP A 123 -3.60 4.42 18.49
N VAL A 124 -3.92 4.12 17.23
CA VAL A 124 -3.09 4.50 16.08
C VAL A 124 -3.61 5.80 15.46
N PRO A 125 -2.87 6.91 15.59
CA PRO A 125 -3.29 8.16 14.96
C PRO A 125 -3.19 8.07 13.43
N LEU A 126 -4.18 8.63 12.73
CA LEU A 126 -4.18 8.76 11.27
C LEU A 126 -3.19 9.84 10.83
N LYS A 127 -1.93 9.49 10.63
CA LYS A 127 -0.87 10.42 10.23
C LYS A 127 -0.98 10.86 8.76
N HIS A 128 -1.47 9.97 7.89
CA HIS A 128 -1.45 10.13 6.44
C HIS A 128 -2.85 10.34 5.83
N GLU A 129 -3.84 10.79 6.62
CA GLU A 129 -5.21 10.99 6.16
C GLU A 129 -5.32 12.00 5.01
N HIS A 130 -4.42 12.99 4.98
CA HIS A 130 -4.37 14.04 3.95
C HIS A 130 -3.74 13.58 2.63
N ILE A 131 -3.07 12.42 2.61
CA ILE A 131 -2.45 11.87 1.40
C ILE A 131 -3.53 11.15 0.58
N ALA A 132 -3.71 11.59 -0.67
CA ALA A 132 -4.63 10.92 -1.58
C ALA A 132 -4.13 9.51 -1.94
N PRO A 133 -5.02 8.53 -2.13
CA PRO A 133 -4.65 7.19 -2.56
C PRO A 133 -3.79 7.22 -3.83
N HIS A 134 -2.74 6.42 -3.84
CA HIS A 134 -1.77 6.38 -4.92
C HIS A 134 -1.10 5.01 -5.01
N MET A 135 -0.47 4.76 -6.16
CA MET A 135 0.42 3.61 -6.36
C MET A 135 1.75 4.14 -6.90
N THR A 136 2.80 4.03 -6.12
CA THR A 136 4.11 4.64 -6.37
C THR A 136 4.85 3.94 -7.51
N ILE A 137 5.47 4.74 -8.40
CA ILE A 137 6.47 4.29 -9.36
C ILE A 137 7.87 4.61 -8.85
N ALA A 138 8.10 5.88 -8.43
CA ALA A 138 9.36 6.31 -7.83
C ALA A 138 9.09 7.37 -6.78
N GLU A 139 9.80 7.31 -5.67
CA GLU A 139 9.68 8.25 -4.56
C GLU A 139 11.05 8.73 -4.07
N LEU A 140 11.04 9.84 -3.28
CA LEU A 140 12.25 10.42 -2.69
C LEU A 140 13.35 10.76 -3.72
N ILE A 141 12.95 11.08 -4.95
CA ILE A 141 13.81 11.59 -6.02
C ILE A 141 13.78 13.14 -6.04
N SER A 142 14.66 13.80 -6.82
CA SER A 142 14.62 15.26 -6.89
C SER A 142 13.38 15.78 -7.63
N VAL A 143 13.04 17.05 -7.42
CA VAL A 143 11.92 17.71 -8.13
C VAL A 143 12.17 17.73 -9.64
N GLU A 144 13.41 17.99 -10.06
CA GLU A 144 13.82 17.97 -11.47
C GLU A 144 13.58 16.58 -12.06
N ARG A 145 14.06 15.54 -11.35
CA ARG A 145 13.87 14.15 -11.82
C ARG A 145 12.40 13.73 -11.84
N THR A 146 11.60 14.22 -10.91
CA THR A 146 10.14 14.01 -10.92
C THR A 146 9.50 14.56 -12.20
N ASN A 147 9.86 15.80 -12.59
CA ASN A 147 9.31 16.43 -13.79
C ASN A 147 9.77 15.72 -15.06
N GLU A 148 11.05 15.36 -15.16
CA GLU A 148 11.59 14.58 -16.28
C GLU A 148 10.87 13.24 -16.42
N LEU A 149 10.71 12.51 -15.32
CA LEU A 149 10.09 11.20 -15.32
C LEU A 149 8.61 11.26 -15.70
N LEU A 150 7.88 12.27 -15.23
CA LEU A 150 6.50 12.52 -15.66
C LEU A 150 6.41 12.77 -17.16
N GLN A 151 7.31 13.57 -17.74
CA GLN A 151 7.35 13.82 -19.20
C GLN A 151 7.74 12.54 -19.97
N GLU A 152 8.69 11.78 -19.46
CA GLU A 152 9.16 10.54 -20.07
C GLU A 152 8.06 9.50 -20.15
N LEU A 153 7.27 9.33 -19.08
CA LEU A 153 6.29 8.24 -18.92
C LEU A 153 4.86 8.64 -19.34
N SER A 154 4.53 9.92 -19.41
CA SER A 154 3.17 10.37 -19.73
C SER A 154 2.66 9.80 -21.06
N GLY A 155 1.51 9.14 -21.01
CA GLY A 155 0.88 8.48 -22.17
C GLY A 155 1.61 7.24 -22.71
N LYS A 156 2.66 6.75 -22.02
CA LYS A 156 3.45 5.60 -22.47
C LYS A 156 3.35 4.40 -21.52
N VAL A 157 2.78 4.59 -20.36
CA VAL A 157 2.60 3.54 -19.37
C VAL A 157 1.14 3.11 -19.28
N PRO A 158 0.88 1.85 -18.89
CA PRO A 158 -0.49 1.36 -18.80
C PRO A 158 -1.30 2.14 -17.75
N GLU A 159 -2.52 2.49 -18.12
CA GLU A 159 -3.57 2.99 -17.24
C GLU A 159 -4.79 2.09 -17.40
N GLY A 160 -5.64 2.01 -16.40
CA GLY A 160 -6.81 1.15 -16.51
C GLY A 160 -7.57 0.95 -15.21
N THR A 161 -8.26 -0.17 -15.14
CA THR A 161 -9.09 -0.51 -13.99
C THR A 161 -8.84 -1.95 -13.53
N PHE A 162 -9.06 -2.19 -12.25
CA PHE A 162 -9.14 -3.55 -11.70
C PHE A 162 -10.17 -3.62 -10.58
N ARG A 163 -10.63 -4.83 -10.26
CA ARG A 163 -11.58 -5.03 -9.17
C ARG A 163 -10.83 -5.20 -7.86
N CYS A 164 -11.16 -4.37 -6.88
CA CYS A 164 -10.76 -4.55 -5.49
C CYS A 164 -11.78 -5.48 -4.82
N GLY A 165 -11.40 -6.73 -4.61
CA GLY A 165 -12.22 -7.74 -3.95
C GLY A 165 -11.66 -8.18 -2.60
N SER A 166 -10.49 -7.71 -2.24
CA SER A 166 -9.81 -8.05 -0.97
C SER A 166 -8.81 -6.98 -0.59
N ILE A 167 -8.41 -7.03 0.68
CA ILE A 167 -7.20 -6.37 1.18
C ILE A 167 -6.22 -7.42 1.69
N GLU A 168 -4.95 -7.08 1.74
CA GLU A 168 -3.91 -7.96 2.22
C GLU A 168 -3.18 -7.32 3.40
N TYR A 169 -2.94 -8.12 4.43
CA TYR A 169 -1.99 -7.80 5.48
C TYR A 169 -0.62 -8.32 5.08
N ALA A 170 0.37 -7.45 5.11
CA ALA A 170 1.75 -7.80 4.79
C ALA A 170 2.70 -7.32 5.89
N VAL A 171 3.73 -8.13 6.15
CA VAL A 171 4.78 -7.88 7.14
C VAL A 171 6.15 -8.00 6.50
N PRO A 172 7.13 -7.18 6.95
CA PRO A 172 8.48 -7.28 6.41
C PRO A 172 9.20 -8.52 6.97
N ASN A 173 9.99 -9.18 6.11
CA ASN A 173 10.91 -10.24 6.47
C ASN A 173 12.29 -9.69 6.90
N GLU A 174 13.27 -10.57 7.13
CA GLU A 174 14.64 -10.24 7.53
C GLU A 174 15.35 -9.20 6.64
N ARG A 175 15.01 -9.17 5.34
CA ARG A 175 15.55 -8.23 4.34
C ARG A 175 14.73 -6.96 4.20
N PHE A 176 13.76 -6.78 5.10
CA PHE A 176 12.78 -5.71 5.03
C PHE A 176 11.95 -5.74 3.73
N TYR A 177 11.68 -6.93 3.21
CA TYR A 177 10.76 -7.11 2.09
C TYR A 177 9.38 -7.53 2.61
N PHE A 178 8.33 -6.81 2.20
CA PHE A 178 6.96 -7.08 2.64
C PHE A 178 6.36 -8.31 1.97
N GLU A 179 6.05 -9.31 2.78
CA GLU A 179 5.39 -10.54 2.36
C GLU A 179 3.92 -10.51 2.77
N ARG A 180 3.06 -10.94 1.83
CA ARG A 180 1.62 -11.06 2.12
C ARG A 180 1.37 -12.26 3.03
N VAL A 181 0.76 -11.99 4.18
CA VAL A 181 0.52 -13.01 5.21
C VAL A 181 -0.92 -13.52 5.16
N ILE A 182 -1.89 -12.62 5.05
CA ILE A 182 -3.30 -12.99 4.87
C ILE A 182 -3.98 -12.11 3.83
N THR A 183 -4.98 -12.69 3.18
CA THR A 183 -5.94 -11.99 2.33
C THR A 183 -7.29 -11.97 3.02
N ILE A 184 -7.92 -10.80 3.11
CA ILE A 184 -9.24 -10.60 3.70
C ILE A 184 -10.19 -10.15 2.59
N PRO A 185 -11.19 -10.97 2.22
CA PRO A 185 -12.13 -10.62 1.18
C PRO A 185 -13.11 -9.52 1.63
N LEU A 186 -13.54 -8.72 0.66
CA LEU A 186 -14.69 -7.82 0.77
C LEU A 186 -15.91 -8.60 0.29
N ASN A 187 -16.97 -8.70 1.10
CA ASN A 187 -18.09 -9.61 0.85
C ASN A 187 -19.48 -8.93 0.93
N GLY A 188 -19.49 -7.64 1.07
CA GLY A 188 -20.74 -6.91 1.22
C GLY A 188 -21.69 -7.04 0.04
#